data_38dc727dfbf63dc59776b26b1e97fa65
#
_entry.id   38dc727dfbf63dc59776b26b1e97fa65
#
_cell.length_a   1.000
_cell.length_b   1.000
_cell.length_c   1.000
_cell.angle_alpha   90.00
_cell.angle_beta   90.00
_cell.angle_gamma   90.00
#
_symmetry.space_group_name_H-M   'P 1'
#
loop_
_entity.id
_entity.type
_entity.pdbx_description
1 polymer ?
#
loop_
_entity_poly.entity_id
_entity_poly.type
_entity_poly.pdbx_seq_one_letter_code
_entity_poly.pdbx_strand_id
1 'polypeptide(L)'
;MIQFEHVSKIYPEGTKGLDDVNLTINDGEFVCIIGLSGAGKSTLLRTINRMHDITSGTLLVNGKNVSQCQGKSLRELRRGIGMIFQSFNLVNRTTVYKNVLNGRIGYHNFFQVLFSLYSDKEKLLALKNLELMGILDKAYIRADRLSGGQQQRVALARALTQEPQIILADEPTASLDPLTSIQVLDDFKLINQKFGITIIANMHHVDLTKQYATRIIGIKAGKIVFDGKPQELTDEALETIYGRKLNKDETLEGQLK
;
A
#
# COMPACT_ATOMS: atom_id res chain seq x y z
N MET A 1 -4.91 -13.54 4.42
CA MET A 1 -5.48 -13.04 5.70
C MET A 1 -4.39 -12.46 6.59
N ILE A 2 -4.65 -11.30 7.22
CA ILE A 2 -3.74 -10.62 8.16
C ILE A 2 -4.44 -10.51 9.51
N GLN A 3 -3.75 -10.86 10.60
CA GLN A 3 -4.32 -10.85 11.96
C GLN A 3 -3.38 -10.14 12.92
N PHE A 4 -3.88 -9.12 13.59
CA PHE A 4 -3.23 -8.41 14.68
C PHE A 4 -3.92 -8.85 15.99
N GLU A 5 -3.14 -9.36 16.94
CA GLU A 5 -3.59 -9.80 18.25
C GLU A 5 -2.79 -9.05 19.32
N HIS A 6 -3.41 -8.08 19.97
CA HIS A 6 -2.82 -7.23 21.01
C HIS A 6 -1.50 -6.57 20.56
N VAL A 7 -1.43 -6.12 19.28
CA VAL A 7 -0.21 -5.60 18.71
C VAL A 7 0.04 -4.17 19.16
N SER A 8 1.21 -3.95 19.75
CA SER A 8 1.70 -2.60 20.06
C SER A 8 3.06 -2.34 19.40
N LYS A 9 3.28 -1.07 19.02
CA LYS A 9 4.55 -0.54 18.55
C LYS A 9 4.90 0.72 19.31
N ILE A 10 5.97 0.63 20.09
CA ILE A 10 6.55 1.77 20.82
C ILE A 10 7.91 2.07 20.17
N TYR A 11 8.14 3.31 19.78
CA TYR A 11 9.42 3.76 19.24
C TYR A 11 10.41 4.06 20.37
N PRO A 12 11.73 4.12 20.09
CA PRO A 12 12.75 4.33 21.14
C PRO A 12 12.56 5.61 21.95
N GLU A 13 11.97 6.65 21.36
CA GLU A 13 11.64 7.91 22.02
C GLU A 13 10.36 7.86 22.87
N GLY A 14 9.76 6.68 23.04
CA GLY A 14 8.55 6.45 23.84
C GLY A 14 7.23 6.70 23.10
N THR A 15 7.26 7.18 21.85
CA THR A 15 6.05 7.42 21.06
C THR A 15 5.38 6.07 20.73
N LYS A 16 4.08 5.96 21.06
CA LYS A 16 3.26 4.81 20.68
C LYS A 16 2.76 4.98 19.25
N GLY A 17 3.29 4.20 18.32
CA GLY A 17 2.80 4.15 16.94
C GLY A 17 1.57 3.25 16.79
N LEU A 18 1.49 2.17 17.59
CA LEU A 18 0.32 1.29 17.76
C LEU A 18 0.15 0.98 19.25
N ASP A 19 -1.08 0.92 19.73
CA ASP A 19 -1.45 0.68 21.13
C ASP A 19 -2.59 -0.33 21.21
N ASP A 20 -2.25 -1.58 21.49
CA ASP A 20 -3.16 -2.71 21.68
C ASP A 20 -4.12 -2.95 20.48
N VAL A 21 -3.56 -3.01 19.28
CA VAL A 21 -4.34 -3.21 18.05
C VAL A 21 -4.77 -4.65 17.92
N ASN A 22 -6.10 -4.85 17.79
CA ASN A 22 -6.76 -6.10 17.47
C ASN A 22 -7.53 -5.91 16.15
N LEU A 23 -7.12 -6.61 15.07
CA LEU A 23 -7.66 -6.42 13.74
C LEU A 23 -7.46 -7.67 12.89
N THR A 24 -8.48 -8.08 12.15
CA THR A 24 -8.37 -9.10 11.11
C THR A 24 -8.75 -8.50 9.76
N ILE A 25 -7.88 -8.65 8.75
CA ILE A 25 -8.14 -8.27 7.35
C ILE A 25 -8.20 -9.56 6.53
N ASN A 26 -9.33 -9.77 5.84
CA ASN A 26 -9.55 -10.96 5.03
C ASN A 26 -8.92 -10.82 3.64
N ASP A 27 -8.75 -11.96 2.98
CA ASP A 27 -8.23 -11.98 1.61
C ASP A 27 -9.24 -11.32 0.66
N GLY A 28 -8.73 -10.56 -0.30
CA GLY A 28 -9.52 -9.88 -1.32
C GLY A 28 -10.21 -8.59 -0.86
N GLU A 29 -10.10 -8.17 0.41
CA GLU A 29 -10.64 -6.87 0.86
C GLU A 29 -9.84 -5.71 0.25
N PHE A 30 -10.54 -4.60 -0.06
CA PHE A 30 -9.92 -3.30 -0.29
C PHE A 30 -10.14 -2.43 0.96
N VAL A 31 -9.15 -2.42 1.83
CA VAL A 31 -9.19 -1.71 3.12
C VAL A 31 -8.53 -0.35 2.97
N CYS A 32 -9.24 0.70 3.35
CA CYS A 32 -8.67 2.04 3.48
C CYS A 32 -8.50 2.40 4.96
N ILE A 33 -7.32 2.90 5.33
CA ILE A 33 -7.00 3.36 6.67
C ILE A 33 -7.03 4.88 6.67
N ILE A 34 -7.82 5.47 7.57
CA ILE A 34 -7.95 6.93 7.74
C ILE A 34 -7.60 7.35 9.16
N GLY A 35 -7.28 8.63 9.33
CA GLY A 35 -6.92 9.25 10.62
C GLY A 35 -5.94 10.39 10.43
N LEU A 36 -5.70 11.15 11.49
CA LEU A 36 -4.77 12.30 11.47
C LEU A 36 -3.34 11.90 11.09
N SER A 37 -2.55 12.87 10.65
CA SER A 37 -1.10 12.68 10.52
C SER A 37 -0.52 12.28 11.89
N GLY A 38 0.38 11.28 11.90
CA GLY A 38 0.93 10.73 13.14
C GLY A 38 0.01 9.78 13.93
N ALA A 39 -1.23 9.51 13.48
CA ALA A 39 -2.16 8.63 14.20
C ALA A 39 -1.73 7.14 14.26
N GLY A 40 -0.74 6.72 13.46
CA GLY A 40 -0.25 5.33 13.41
C GLY A 40 -0.53 4.58 12.11
N LYS A 41 -1.14 5.22 11.09
CA LYS A 41 -1.49 4.60 9.79
C LYS A 41 -0.30 3.92 9.11
N SER A 42 0.77 4.68 8.85
CA SER A 42 1.98 4.15 8.20
C SER A 42 2.71 3.14 9.10
N THR A 43 2.62 3.27 10.43
CA THR A 43 3.17 2.28 11.37
C THR A 43 2.44 0.95 11.21
N LEU A 44 1.10 0.94 11.23
CA LEU A 44 0.29 -0.26 11.03
C LEU A 44 0.65 -0.93 9.70
N LEU A 45 0.70 -0.19 8.62
CA LEU A 45 1.01 -0.68 7.29
C LEU A 45 2.43 -1.27 7.21
N ARG A 46 3.43 -0.59 7.79
CA ARG A 46 4.83 -1.01 7.75
C ARG A 46 5.17 -2.16 8.70
N THR A 47 4.30 -2.49 9.68
CA THR A 47 4.48 -3.71 10.49
C THR A 47 4.11 -4.96 9.71
N ILE A 48 3.14 -4.91 8.78
CA ILE A 48 2.69 -6.06 8.00
C ILE A 48 3.82 -6.66 7.16
N ASN A 49 4.69 -5.84 6.56
CA ASN A 49 5.84 -6.31 5.77
C ASN A 49 7.15 -6.32 6.57
N ARG A 50 7.05 -6.11 7.90
CA ARG A 50 8.18 -6.04 8.82
C ARG A 50 9.24 -4.99 8.42
N MET A 51 8.81 -3.83 7.91
CA MET A 51 9.67 -2.64 7.84
C MET A 51 9.82 -2.01 9.22
N HIS A 52 8.81 -2.18 10.08
CA HIS A 52 8.87 -1.90 11.51
C HIS A 52 8.58 -3.18 12.29
N ASP A 53 9.44 -3.52 13.25
CA ASP A 53 9.16 -4.59 14.21
C ASP A 53 8.11 -4.12 15.21
N ILE A 54 7.19 -5.00 15.61
CA ILE A 54 6.26 -4.77 16.72
C ILE A 54 7.00 -4.86 18.05
N THR A 55 6.48 -4.20 19.08
CA THR A 55 7.06 -4.24 20.45
C THR A 55 6.45 -5.37 21.27
N SER A 56 5.14 -5.62 21.10
CA SER A 56 4.40 -6.69 21.78
C SER A 56 3.23 -7.17 20.94
N GLY A 57 2.63 -8.29 21.34
CA GLY A 57 1.51 -8.93 20.64
C GLY A 57 1.96 -9.91 19.55
N THR A 58 1.00 -10.34 18.72
CA THR A 58 1.22 -11.27 17.62
C THR A 58 0.68 -10.70 16.33
N LEU A 59 1.49 -10.73 15.27
CA LEU A 59 1.08 -10.35 13.92
C LEU A 59 1.27 -11.54 12.98
N LEU A 60 0.16 -12.03 12.44
CA LEU A 60 0.15 -13.11 11.47
C LEU A 60 -0.18 -12.58 10.06
N VAL A 61 0.58 -13.00 9.06
CA VAL A 61 0.29 -12.77 7.64
C VAL A 61 0.28 -14.11 6.93
N ASN A 62 -0.87 -14.49 6.39
CA ASN A 62 -1.09 -15.81 5.78
C ASN A 62 -0.65 -16.96 6.71
N GLY A 63 -0.99 -16.86 8.00
CA GLY A 63 -0.66 -17.83 9.05
C GLY A 63 0.80 -17.81 9.51
N LYS A 64 1.68 -16.97 8.93
CA LYS A 64 3.08 -16.83 9.35
C LYS A 64 3.24 -15.71 10.37
N ASN A 65 3.85 -15.99 11.52
CA ASN A 65 4.18 -14.96 12.50
C ASN A 65 5.30 -14.05 11.95
N VAL A 66 4.97 -12.79 11.72
CA VAL A 66 5.86 -11.79 11.12
C VAL A 66 7.13 -11.58 11.94
N SER A 67 7.02 -11.57 13.27
CA SER A 67 8.16 -11.34 14.16
C SER A 67 9.20 -12.48 14.12
N GLN A 68 8.76 -13.69 13.76
CA GLN A 68 9.63 -14.87 13.67
C GLN A 68 10.28 -15.01 12.29
N CYS A 69 9.82 -14.28 11.27
CA CYS A 69 10.36 -14.36 9.92
C CYS A 69 11.75 -13.72 9.86
N GLN A 70 12.81 -14.47 9.50
CA GLN A 70 14.18 -13.97 9.35
C GLN A 70 14.83 -14.53 8.08
N GLY A 71 15.83 -13.85 7.54
CA GLY A 71 16.60 -14.33 6.39
C GLY A 71 15.70 -14.74 5.22
N LYS A 72 15.68 -16.03 4.89
CA LYS A 72 14.90 -16.59 3.77
C LYS A 72 13.38 -16.46 4.01
N SER A 73 12.90 -16.73 5.22
CA SER A 73 11.46 -16.65 5.53
C SER A 73 10.93 -15.21 5.46
N LEU A 74 11.73 -14.21 5.85
CA LEU A 74 11.38 -12.80 5.69
C LEU A 74 11.33 -12.38 4.21
N ARG A 75 12.26 -12.89 3.40
CA ARG A 75 12.24 -12.65 1.96
C ARG A 75 10.99 -13.25 1.32
N GLU A 76 10.61 -14.47 1.72
CA GLU A 76 9.38 -15.13 1.25
C GLU A 76 8.12 -14.38 1.68
N LEU A 77 8.05 -13.91 2.92
CA LEU A 77 6.96 -13.05 3.40
C LEU A 77 6.83 -11.81 2.50
N ARG A 78 7.92 -11.09 2.29
CA ARG A 78 7.95 -9.86 1.49
C ARG A 78 7.67 -10.08 0.01
N ARG A 79 7.93 -11.26 -0.55
CA ARG A 79 7.51 -11.61 -1.92
C ARG A 79 6.00 -11.61 -2.08
N GLY A 80 5.26 -12.06 -1.07
CA GLY A 80 3.80 -12.06 -1.08
C GLY A 80 3.18 -10.68 -0.87
N ILE A 81 3.99 -9.64 -0.59
CA ILE A 81 3.51 -8.30 -0.22
C ILE A 81 4.15 -7.25 -1.14
N GLY A 82 3.37 -6.68 -2.04
CA GLY A 82 3.76 -5.49 -2.82
C GLY A 82 3.67 -4.24 -1.95
N MET A 83 4.65 -3.33 -2.05
CA MET A 83 4.63 -2.06 -1.33
C MET A 83 4.72 -0.88 -2.29
N ILE A 84 3.79 0.04 -2.14
CA ILE A 84 3.72 1.30 -2.88
C ILE A 84 3.89 2.44 -1.89
N PHE A 85 4.87 3.28 -2.14
CA PHE A 85 5.25 4.40 -1.28
C PHE A 85 4.74 5.72 -1.86
N GLN A 86 4.53 6.69 -1.02
CA GLN A 86 4.16 8.06 -1.40
C GLN A 86 5.09 8.68 -2.46
N SER A 87 6.39 8.43 -2.36
CA SER A 87 7.42 8.93 -3.31
C SER A 87 7.71 8.00 -4.48
N PHE A 88 6.83 7.01 -4.76
CA PHE A 88 6.91 5.99 -5.80
C PHE A 88 8.14 5.07 -5.70
N ASN A 89 9.26 5.53 -5.14
CA ASN A 89 10.54 4.82 -4.97
C ASN A 89 11.01 4.14 -6.26
N LEU A 90 10.94 4.85 -7.37
CA LEU A 90 11.49 4.42 -8.63
C LEU A 90 12.98 4.77 -8.72
N VAL A 91 13.74 3.95 -9.44
CA VAL A 91 15.12 4.26 -9.80
C VAL A 91 15.09 5.26 -10.96
N ASN A 92 15.26 6.54 -10.67
CA ASN A 92 15.00 7.67 -11.56
C ASN A 92 15.75 7.58 -12.90
N ARG A 93 17.05 7.24 -12.86
CA ARG A 93 17.94 7.23 -14.05
C ARG A 93 17.89 5.94 -14.86
N THR A 94 16.96 5.03 -14.56
CA THR A 94 16.73 3.80 -15.31
C THR A 94 15.41 3.83 -16.06
N THR A 95 15.22 2.91 -17.02
CA THR A 95 13.98 2.83 -17.78
C THR A 95 12.81 2.33 -16.92
N VAL A 96 11.60 2.68 -17.34
CA VAL A 96 10.34 2.17 -16.79
C VAL A 96 10.35 0.64 -16.75
N TYR A 97 10.69 -0.01 -17.85
CA TYR A 97 10.78 -1.47 -17.95
C TYR A 97 11.70 -2.08 -16.89
N LYS A 98 12.91 -1.53 -16.70
CA LYS A 98 13.83 -2.02 -15.66
C LYS A 98 13.29 -1.82 -14.25
N ASN A 99 12.60 -0.69 -13.99
CA ASN A 99 11.94 -0.47 -12.72
C ASN A 99 10.88 -1.54 -12.43
N VAL A 100 10.07 -1.90 -13.42
CA VAL A 100 9.03 -2.94 -13.27
C VAL A 100 9.66 -4.31 -13.09
N LEU A 101 10.70 -4.63 -13.87
CA LEU A 101 11.42 -5.90 -13.77
C LEU A 101 12.07 -6.10 -12.39
N ASN A 102 12.43 -5.02 -11.69
CA ASN A 102 12.94 -5.07 -10.31
C ASN A 102 11.92 -5.68 -9.33
N GLY A 103 10.63 -5.77 -9.66
CA GLY A 103 9.66 -6.56 -8.88
C GLY A 103 10.06 -8.03 -8.73
N ARG A 104 10.90 -8.57 -9.62
CA ARG A 104 11.39 -9.96 -9.56
C ARG A 104 12.64 -10.16 -8.72
N ILE A 105 13.30 -9.08 -8.23
CA ILE A 105 14.56 -9.17 -7.46
C ILE A 105 14.46 -10.16 -6.28
N GLY A 106 13.32 -10.18 -5.60
CA GLY A 106 13.10 -11.09 -4.48
C GLY A 106 13.22 -12.60 -4.82
N TYR A 107 13.14 -12.98 -6.09
CA TYR A 107 13.21 -14.36 -6.59
C TYR A 107 14.61 -14.79 -7.00
N HIS A 108 15.54 -13.85 -7.12
CA HIS A 108 16.89 -14.06 -7.64
C HIS A 108 17.95 -14.02 -6.55
N ASN A 109 19.07 -14.67 -6.80
CA ASN A 109 20.27 -14.53 -6.00
C ASN A 109 21.09 -13.29 -6.41
N PHE A 110 22.11 -12.93 -5.62
CA PHE A 110 22.91 -11.74 -5.84
C PHE A 110 23.52 -11.68 -7.26
N PHE A 111 24.07 -12.77 -7.77
CA PHE A 111 24.70 -12.81 -9.09
C PHE A 111 23.68 -12.62 -10.22
N GLN A 112 22.51 -13.26 -10.11
CA GLN A 112 21.43 -13.08 -11.09
C GLN A 112 20.96 -11.63 -11.16
N VAL A 113 20.80 -10.97 -10.02
CA VAL A 113 20.44 -9.55 -9.95
C VAL A 113 21.53 -8.67 -10.56
N LEU A 114 22.81 -8.90 -10.16
CA LEU A 114 23.95 -8.12 -10.62
C LEU A 114 24.12 -8.15 -12.14
N PHE A 115 23.93 -9.33 -12.75
CA PHE A 115 24.04 -9.51 -14.21
C PHE A 115 22.70 -9.38 -14.94
N SER A 116 21.62 -8.95 -14.23
CA SER A 116 20.28 -8.79 -14.82
C SER A 116 19.76 -10.05 -15.54
N LEU A 117 20.03 -11.23 -14.96
CA LEU A 117 19.69 -12.53 -15.54
C LEU A 117 18.20 -12.87 -15.23
N TYR A 118 17.31 -12.23 -15.96
CA TYR A 118 15.87 -12.50 -15.90
C TYR A 118 15.44 -13.42 -17.05
N SER A 119 14.55 -14.37 -16.76
CA SER A 119 13.97 -15.24 -17.76
C SER A 119 13.05 -14.48 -18.71
N ASP A 120 12.81 -15.01 -19.91
CA ASP A 120 11.90 -14.38 -20.86
C ASP A 120 10.45 -14.36 -20.35
N LYS A 121 10.06 -15.30 -19.49
CA LYS A 121 8.75 -15.25 -18.79
C LYS A 121 8.64 -14.03 -17.88
N GLU A 122 9.67 -13.71 -17.13
CA GLU A 122 9.69 -12.52 -16.24
C GLU A 122 9.72 -11.23 -17.03
N LYS A 123 10.48 -11.19 -18.12
CA LYS A 123 10.52 -10.06 -19.03
C LYS A 123 9.14 -9.79 -19.65
N LEU A 124 8.47 -10.85 -20.11
CA LEU A 124 7.11 -10.77 -20.66
C LEU A 124 6.10 -10.35 -19.59
N LEU A 125 6.22 -10.88 -18.36
CA LEU A 125 5.36 -10.49 -17.23
C LEU A 125 5.46 -8.98 -16.93
N ALA A 126 6.68 -8.43 -16.93
CA ALA A 126 6.89 -7.00 -16.73
C ALA A 126 6.21 -6.15 -17.83
N LEU A 127 6.31 -6.56 -19.10
CA LEU A 127 5.66 -5.87 -20.21
C LEU A 127 4.12 -5.97 -20.13
N LYS A 128 3.58 -7.15 -19.80
CA LYS A 128 2.13 -7.34 -19.60
C LYS A 128 1.57 -6.46 -18.46
N ASN A 129 2.33 -6.30 -17.38
CA ASN A 129 1.90 -5.43 -16.27
C ASN A 129 2.01 -3.94 -16.65
N LEU A 130 2.96 -3.55 -17.49
CA LEU A 130 2.99 -2.20 -18.07
C LEU A 130 1.81 -1.95 -19.00
N GLU A 131 1.44 -2.94 -19.81
CA GLU A 131 0.26 -2.88 -20.69
C GLU A 131 -1.03 -2.76 -19.86
N LEU A 132 -1.17 -3.58 -18.81
CA LEU A 132 -2.31 -3.54 -17.90
C LEU A 132 -2.49 -2.17 -17.25
N MET A 133 -1.39 -1.49 -16.90
CA MET A 133 -1.39 -0.13 -16.34
C MET A 133 -1.44 0.96 -17.41
N GLY A 134 -1.61 0.62 -18.70
CA GLY A 134 -1.72 1.60 -19.79
C GLY A 134 -0.48 2.45 -20.02
N ILE A 135 0.72 1.91 -19.72
CA ILE A 135 1.99 2.67 -19.82
C ILE A 135 3.09 1.92 -20.59
N LEU A 136 2.71 0.93 -21.40
CA LEU A 136 3.65 0.12 -22.18
C LEU A 136 4.44 0.97 -23.19
N ASP A 137 3.83 2.00 -23.79
CA ASP A 137 4.46 2.94 -24.71
C ASP A 137 5.66 3.69 -24.11
N LYS A 138 5.72 3.78 -22.77
CA LYS A 138 6.80 4.41 -22.01
C LYS A 138 7.86 3.43 -21.50
N ALA A 139 7.78 2.13 -21.84
CA ALA A 139 8.63 1.08 -21.28
C ALA A 139 10.13 1.40 -21.30
N TYR A 140 10.60 2.03 -22.36
CA TYR A 140 12.02 2.34 -22.56
C TYR A 140 12.41 3.78 -22.23
N ILE A 141 11.45 4.57 -21.74
CA ILE A 141 11.71 5.94 -21.25
C ILE A 141 12.25 5.87 -19.83
N ARG A 142 13.07 6.82 -19.43
CA ARG A 142 13.57 6.95 -18.05
C ARG A 142 12.43 7.37 -17.11
N ALA A 143 12.42 6.79 -15.88
CA ALA A 143 11.37 7.04 -14.91
C ALA A 143 11.28 8.51 -14.45
N ASP A 144 12.38 9.25 -14.44
CA ASP A 144 12.42 10.67 -14.08
C ASP A 144 11.80 11.61 -15.14
N ARG A 145 11.42 11.10 -16.30
CA ARG A 145 10.74 11.86 -17.36
C ARG A 145 9.21 11.68 -17.35
N LEU A 146 8.69 10.94 -16.39
CA LEU A 146 7.27 10.65 -16.27
C LEU A 146 6.58 11.65 -15.34
N SER A 147 5.27 11.91 -15.59
CA SER A 147 4.40 12.60 -14.63
C SER A 147 4.20 11.77 -13.37
N GLY A 148 3.74 12.39 -12.27
CA GLY A 148 3.49 11.70 -11.01
C GLY A 148 2.54 10.50 -11.14
N GLY A 149 1.42 10.66 -11.85
CA GLY A 149 0.48 9.57 -12.11
C GLY A 149 1.08 8.44 -12.94
N GLN A 150 1.92 8.78 -13.94
CA GLN A 150 2.65 7.77 -14.71
C GLN A 150 3.67 7.02 -13.83
N GLN A 151 4.38 7.72 -12.95
CA GLN A 151 5.29 7.09 -11.99
C GLN A 151 4.55 6.16 -11.03
N GLN A 152 3.36 6.53 -10.59
CA GLN A 152 2.50 5.70 -9.75
C GLN A 152 2.08 4.41 -10.47
N ARG A 153 1.67 4.51 -11.74
CA ARG A 153 1.35 3.33 -12.56
C ARG A 153 2.55 2.41 -12.78
N VAL A 154 3.75 2.96 -12.90
CA VAL A 154 4.99 2.17 -12.93
C VAL A 154 5.22 1.46 -11.59
N ALA A 155 4.98 2.13 -10.46
CA ALA A 155 5.08 1.51 -9.13
C ALA A 155 4.06 0.38 -8.95
N LEU A 156 2.82 0.55 -9.43
CA LEU A 156 1.79 -0.50 -9.48
C LEU A 156 2.22 -1.68 -10.35
N ALA A 157 2.69 -1.43 -11.58
CA ALA A 157 3.18 -2.47 -12.49
C ALA A 157 4.36 -3.24 -11.87
N ARG A 158 5.27 -2.55 -11.17
CA ARG A 158 6.37 -3.18 -10.42
C ARG A 158 5.85 -4.07 -9.29
N ALA A 159 4.89 -3.60 -8.51
CA ALA A 159 4.28 -4.38 -7.44
C ALA A 159 3.58 -5.62 -7.99
N LEU A 160 2.82 -5.52 -9.08
CA LEU A 160 2.17 -6.65 -9.75
C LEU A 160 3.18 -7.66 -10.31
N THR A 161 4.32 -7.19 -10.82
CA THR A 161 5.37 -8.06 -11.36
C THR A 161 6.01 -8.94 -10.26
N GLN A 162 5.84 -8.56 -9.00
CA GLN A 162 6.20 -9.38 -7.84
C GLN A 162 5.21 -10.54 -7.63
N GLU A 163 4.03 -10.56 -8.28
CA GLU A 163 2.93 -11.52 -8.07
C GLU A 163 2.47 -11.58 -6.60
N PRO A 164 2.10 -10.42 -6.00
CA PRO A 164 1.77 -10.35 -4.59
C PRO A 164 0.36 -10.86 -4.31
N GLN A 165 0.12 -11.33 -3.08
CA GLN A 165 -1.22 -11.60 -2.54
C GLN A 165 -1.80 -10.37 -1.83
N ILE A 166 -0.94 -9.46 -1.37
CA ILE A 166 -1.28 -8.25 -0.64
C ILE A 166 -0.53 -7.08 -1.26
N ILE A 167 -1.22 -5.96 -1.47
CA ILE A 167 -0.59 -4.67 -1.81
C ILE A 167 -0.83 -3.70 -0.66
N LEU A 168 0.25 -3.16 -0.13
CA LEU A 168 0.26 -2.09 0.85
C LEU A 168 0.55 -0.77 0.13
N ALA A 169 -0.28 0.25 0.33
CA ALA A 169 -0.12 1.55 -0.30
C ALA A 169 -0.09 2.65 0.77
N ASP A 170 1.07 3.27 0.95
CA ASP A 170 1.27 4.34 1.93
C ASP A 170 1.07 5.69 1.23
N GLU A 171 -0.12 6.26 1.35
CA GLU A 171 -0.56 7.53 0.75
C GLU A 171 -0.39 7.59 -0.79
N PRO A 172 -1.00 6.65 -1.53
CA PRO A 172 -0.70 6.46 -2.97
C PRO A 172 -1.14 7.63 -3.86
N THR A 173 -1.93 8.57 -3.35
CA THR A 173 -2.48 9.70 -4.11
C THR A 173 -2.05 11.07 -3.57
N ALA A 174 -1.25 11.14 -2.48
CA ALA A 174 -0.95 12.40 -1.78
C ALA A 174 -0.21 13.46 -2.62
N SER A 175 0.49 13.04 -3.68
CA SER A 175 1.28 13.95 -4.54
C SER A 175 0.66 14.14 -5.93
N LEU A 176 -0.61 13.77 -6.10
CA LEU A 176 -1.31 13.76 -7.39
C LEU A 176 -2.46 14.76 -7.38
N ASP A 177 -2.77 15.28 -8.55
CA ASP A 177 -4.00 16.06 -8.75
C ASP A 177 -5.26 15.18 -8.60
N PRO A 178 -6.45 15.76 -8.36
CA PRO A 178 -7.67 15.00 -8.09
C PRO A 178 -8.05 14.01 -9.19
N LEU A 179 -7.93 14.39 -10.46
CA LEU A 179 -8.29 13.51 -11.59
C LEU A 179 -7.32 12.33 -11.71
N THR A 180 -6.03 12.59 -11.57
CA THR A 180 -5.01 11.54 -11.55
C THR A 180 -5.18 10.61 -10.35
N SER A 181 -5.58 11.14 -9.20
CA SER A 181 -5.87 10.34 -7.99
C SER A 181 -7.01 9.35 -8.23
N ILE A 182 -8.09 9.78 -8.88
CA ILE A 182 -9.21 8.91 -9.27
C ILE A 182 -8.72 7.79 -10.19
N GLN A 183 -7.94 8.12 -11.24
CA GLN A 183 -7.42 7.13 -12.18
C GLN A 183 -6.54 6.07 -11.49
N VAL A 184 -5.69 6.49 -10.56
CA VAL A 184 -4.84 5.58 -9.78
C VAL A 184 -5.67 4.68 -8.88
N LEU A 185 -6.73 5.19 -8.26
CA LEU A 185 -7.63 4.37 -7.43
C LEU A 185 -8.47 3.41 -8.27
N ASP A 186 -8.85 3.79 -9.49
CA ASP A 186 -9.47 2.89 -10.46
C ASP A 186 -8.52 1.74 -10.82
N ASP A 187 -7.22 2.03 -11.03
CA ASP A 187 -6.19 1.01 -11.26
C ASP A 187 -6.09 0.04 -10.05
N PHE A 188 -6.10 0.54 -8.81
CA PHE A 188 -6.15 -0.30 -7.61
C PHE A 188 -7.41 -1.18 -7.56
N LYS A 189 -8.57 -0.59 -7.83
CA LYS A 189 -9.85 -1.33 -7.86
C LYS A 189 -9.86 -2.42 -8.91
N LEU A 190 -9.35 -2.11 -10.11
CA LEU A 190 -9.17 -3.09 -11.18
C LEU A 190 -8.30 -4.27 -10.73
N ILE A 191 -7.15 -3.98 -10.09
CA ILE A 191 -6.23 -5.00 -9.57
C ILE A 191 -6.92 -5.87 -8.52
N ASN A 192 -7.60 -5.26 -7.55
CA ASN A 192 -8.33 -5.98 -6.51
C ASN A 192 -9.39 -6.91 -7.10
N GLN A 193 -10.24 -6.40 -7.99
CA GLN A 193 -11.34 -7.17 -8.58
C GLN A 193 -10.87 -8.26 -9.54
N LYS A 194 -9.85 -7.96 -10.37
CA LYS A 194 -9.37 -8.89 -11.40
C LYS A 194 -8.54 -10.04 -10.84
N PHE A 195 -7.74 -9.77 -9.81
CA PHE A 195 -6.76 -10.73 -9.29
C PHE A 195 -7.08 -11.20 -7.86
N GLY A 196 -8.09 -10.66 -7.20
CA GLY A 196 -8.42 -10.98 -5.81
C GLY A 196 -7.34 -10.55 -4.81
N ILE A 197 -6.44 -9.62 -5.19
CA ILE A 197 -5.35 -9.14 -4.34
C ILE A 197 -5.93 -8.28 -3.22
N THR A 198 -5.56 -8.57 -1.98
CA THR A 198 -5.90 -7.73 -0.83
C THR A 198 -5.17 -6.40 -0.92
N ILE A 199 -5.90 -5.29 -0.82
CA ILE A 199 -5.31 -3.94 -0.86
C ILE A 199 -5.53 -3.26 0.48
N ILE A 200 -4.47 -2.69 1.03
CA ILE A 200 -4.52 -1.87 2.24
C ILE A 200 -3.87 -0.53 1.93
N ALA A 201 -4.66 0.54 1.92
CA ALA A 201 -4.22 1.87 1.53
C ALA A 201 -4.42 2.88 2.65
N ASN A 202 -3.38 3.63 3.01
CA ASN A 202 -3.52 4.84 3.82
C ASN A 202 -4.08 5.95 2.94
N MET A 203 -5.21 6.53 3.35
CA MET A 203 -5.91 7.56 2.61
C MET A 203 -6.10 8.84 3.43
N HIS A 204 -6.10 9.98 2.75
CA HIS A 204 -6.40 11.28 3.36
C HIS A 204 -7.79 11.80 3.00
N HIS A 205 -8.25 11.52 1.78
CA HIS A 205 -9.55 12.01 1.27
C HIS A 205 -10.67 11.04 1.64
N VAL A 206 -11.57 11.47 2.51
CA VAL A 206 -12.71 10.68 3.02
C VAL A 206 -13.64 10.25 1.88
N ASP A 207 -13.90 11.13 0.92
CA ASP A 207 -14.83 10.85 -0.19
C ASP A 207 -14.29 9.72 -1.09
N LEU A 208 -13.01 9.81 -1.47
CA LEU A 208 -12.35 8.73 -2.21
C LEU A 208 -12.32 7.43 -1.41
N THR A 209 -12.09 7.54 -0.09
CA THR A 209 -12.11 6.37 0.80
C THR A 209 -13.48 5.69 0.76
N LYS A 210 -14.58 6.46 0.88
CA LYS A 210 -15.96 5.92 0.80
C LYS A 210 -16.28 5.29 -0.56
N GLN A 211 -15.74 5.84 -1.64
CA GLN A 211 -16.00 5.39 -3.00
C GLN A 211 -15.28 4.07 -3.36
N TYR A 212 -14.06 3.87 -2.87
CA TYR A 212 -13.21 2.76 -3.31
C TYR A 212 -13.08 1.62 -2.31
N ALA A 213 -13.15 1.91 -1.01
CA ALA A 213 -12.97 0.89 0.02
C ALA A 213 -14.15 -0.09 0.09
N THR A 214 -13.85 -1.36 0.35
CA THR A 214 -14.86 -2.34 0.82
C THR A 214 -15.00 -2.29 2.34
N ARG A 215 -13.95 -1.81 3.06
CA ARG A 215 -13.90 -1.64 4.50
C ARG A 215 -12.99 -0.47 4.86
N ILE A 216 -13.37 0.28 5.88
CA ILE A 216 -12.64 1.45 6.37
C ILE A 216 -12.21 1.19 7.81
N ILE A 217 -10.94 1.52 8.11
CA ILE A 217 -10.38 1.46 9.44
C ILE A 217 -9.97 2.87 9.85
N GLY A 218 -10.57 3.38 10.93
CA GLY A 218 -10.22 4.65 11.54
C GLY A 218 -9.21 4.43 12.67
N ILE A 219 -8.04 5.10 12.57
CA ILE A 219 -7.00 5.03 13.59
C ILE A 219 -6.78 6.39 14.25
N LYS A 220 -6.68 6.40 15.59
CA LYS A 220 -6.41 7.59 16.41
C LYS A 220 -5.44 7.23 17.53
N ALA A 221 -4.33 7.96 17.62
CA ALA A 221 -3.30 7.75 18.66
C ALA A 221 -2.87 6.27 18.81
N GLY A 222 -2.67 5.57 17.70
CA GLY A 222 -2.26 4.17 17.67
C GLY A 222 -3.36 3.14 17.90
N LYS A 223 -4.60 3.56 18.18
CA LYS A 223 -5.75 2.68 18.44
C LYS A 223 -6.73 2.67 17.28
N ILE A 224 -7.34 1.52 17.02
CA ILE A 224 -8.48 1.44 16.10
C ILE A 224 -9.71 1.97 16.83
N VAL A 225 -10.32 3.03 16.28
CA VAL A 225 -11.51 3.69 16.81
C VAL A 225 -12.73 3.53 15.91
N PHE A 226 -12.53 3.06 14.69
CA PHE A 226 -13.59 2.70 13.74
C PHE A 226 -13.13 1.51 12.89
N ASP A 227 -14.04 0.59 12.64
CA ASP A 227 -13.85 -0.56 11.77
C ASP A 227 -15.22 -0.95 11.20
N GLY A 228 -15.45 -0.66 9.92
CA GLY A 228 -16.76 -0.87 9.32
C GLY A 228 -16.80 -0.64 7.82
N LYS A 229 -17.98 -0.77 7.23
CA LYS A 229 -18.22 -0.50 5.82
C LYS A 229 -18.27 1.01 5.54
N PRO A 230 -18.03 1.45 4.29
CA PRO A 230 -18.10 2.87 3.91
C PRO A 230 -19.42 3.56 4.31
N GLN A 231 -20.55 2.83 4.25
CA GLN A 231 -21.88 3.34 4.60
C GLN A 231 -22.06 3.60 6.11
N GLU A 232 -21.26 2.94 6.94
CA GLU A 232 -21.29 3.06 8.40
C GLU A 232 -20.42 4.22 8.90
N LEU A 233 -19.63 4.85 7.99
CA LEU A 233 -18.77 5.98 8.32
C LEU A 233 -19.59 7.26 8.39
N THR A 234 -20.23 7.50 9.55
CA THR A 234 -21.04 8.70 9.84
C THR A 234 -20.15 9.91 10.21
N ASP A 235 -20.77 11.09 10.31
CA ASP A 235 -20.05 12.30 10.76
C ASP A 235 -19.55 12.16 12.20
N GLU A 236 -20.30 11.47 13.09
CA GLU A 236 -19.86 11.20 14.46
C GLU A 236 -18.66 10.26 14.49
N ALA A 237 -18.63 9.24 13.59
CA ALA A 237 -17.46 8.37 13.45
C ALA A 237 -16.23 9.17 12.96
N LEU A 238 -16.42 10.07 12.01
CA LEU A 238 -15.37 10.98 11.53
C LEU A 238 -14.88 11.92 12.64
N GLU A 239 -15.79 12.50 13.43
CA GLU A 239 -15.40 13.31 14.60
C GLU A 239 -14.60 12.49 15.63
N THR A 240 -14.95 11.24 15.83
CA THR A 240 -14.20 10.33 16.72
C THR A 240 -12.78 10.10 16.19
N ILE A 241 -12.63 9.81 14.90
CA ILE A 241 -11.35 9.54 14.25
C ILE A 241 -10.46 10.81 14.24
N TYR A 242 -11.01 11.94 13.79
CA TYR A 242 -10.25 13.18 13.59
C TYR A 242 -10.22 14.09 14.82
N GLY A 243 -11.08 13.86 15.84
CA GLY A 243 -11.18 14.69 17.05
C GLY A 243 -11.80 16.05 16.81
N ARG A 244 -12.34 16.31 15.62
CA ARG A 244 -13.00 17.57 15.19
C ARG A 244 -13.91 17.32 13.99
N LYS A 245 -14.80 18.25 13.72
CA LYS A 245 -15.52 18.27 12.44
C LYS A 245 -14.57 18.46 11.27
N LEU A 246 -14.79 17.71 10.20
CA LEU A 246 -14.02 17.90 8.96
C LEU A 246 -14.43 19.22 8.28
N ASN A 247 -13.46 19.95 7.76
CA ASN A 247 -13.69 21.12 6.94
C ASN A 247 -13.98 20.67 5.48
N LYS A 248 -14.69 21.51 4.73
CA LYS A 248 -15.00 21.25 3.30
C LYS A 248 -13.74 21.03 2.44
N ASP A 249 -12.61 21.63 2.80
CA ASP A 249 -11.34 21.48 2.08
C ASP A 249 -10.69 20.08 2.24
N GLU A 250 -11.18 19.29 3.18
CA GLU A 250 -10.74 17.88 3.41
C GLU A 250 -11.58 16.89 2.60
N THR A 251 -12.53 17.40 1.82
CA THR A 251 -13.33 16.68 0.84
C THR A 251 -12.88 17.04 -0.57
N LEU A 252 -13.01 16.11 -1.53
CA LEU A 252 -12.71 16.37 -2.94
C LEU A 252 -13.57 17.51 -3.53
N GLU A 253 -14.81 17.65 -3.09
CA GLU A 253 -15.71 18.72 -3.54
C GLU A 253 -15.16 20.12 -3.22
N GLY A 254 -14.39 20.27 -2.15
CA GLY A 254 -13.74 21.52 -1.80
C GLY A 254 -12.51 21.85 -2.64
N GLN A 255 -11.84 20.85 -3.21
CA GLN A 255 -10.62 21.01 -4.03
C GLN A 255 -10.89 21.16 -5.53
N LEU A 256 -12.10 20.83 -6.00
CA LEU A 256 -12.53 20.94 -7.39
C LEU A 256 -13.18 22.32 -7.70
N LYS A 257 -13.28 23.22 -6.73
CA LYS A 257 -13.72 24.61 -6.87
C LYS A 257 -12.54 25.57 -6.85
#